data_68653f8aabf0d30fa3dcc00a57137e8f
#
_entry.id   68653f8aabf0d30fa3dcc00a57137e8f
#
_cell.length_a   1.000
_cell.length_b   1.000
_cell.length_c   1.000
_cell.angle_alpha   90.00
_cell.angle_beta   90.00
_cell.angle_gamma   90.00
#
_symmetry.space_group_name_H-M   'P 1'
#
loop_
_entity.id
_entity.type
_entity.pdbx_description
1 polymer ?
#
loop_
_entity_poly.entity_id
_entity_poly.type
_entity_poly.pdbx_seq_one_letter_code
_entity_poly.pdbx_strand_id
1 'polypeptide(L)'
;MRLVYQEVLEKAQQNNSFAKRILREQLEADYAVATAKGKRRDINLFASVGYTGKDRDFSGAYNPLKDNQVVEVGFSIPLLDWGKRKGKVKVAESNREVVLSKNRQDQMTFNQNIFLLVENFNNQAAQLEIAEEADEIAQKRYQTSIETFMIGKINILDLNDAQQSKDDAKQKHIQELYGFWSYFYNVRSVTLYDFLNDRNLDAD
;
A
#
# COMPACT_ATOMS: atom_id res chain seq x y z
N MET A 1 5.34 -12.05 23.83
CA MET A 1 4.74 -12.50 22.55
C MET A 1 5.80 -12.43 21.46
N ARG A 2 5.97 -13.47 20.65
CA ARG A 2 6.91 -13.51 19.52
C ARG A 2 6.12 -13.81 18.24
N LEU A 3 6.30 -13.01 17.21
CA LEU A 3 5.64 -13.19 15.92
C LEU A 3 6.52 -14.02 14.98
N VAL A 4 5.89 -14.88 14.17
CA VAL A 4 6.55 -15.67 13.13
C VAL A 4 6.33 -14.99 11.78
N TYR A 5 7.42 -14.71 11.06
CA TYR A 5 7.38 -14.03 9.78
C TYR A 5 6.38 -14.64 8.79
N GLN A 6 6.37 -15.95 8.68
CA GLN A 6 5.51 -16.65 7.71
C GLN A 6 4.02 -16.42 7.97
N GLU A 7 3.60 -16.45 9.24
CA GLU A 7 2.22 -16.21 9.64
C GLU A 7 1.79 -14.75 9.36
N VAL A 8 2.67 -13.80 9.72
CA VAL A 8 2.41 -12.37 9.48
C VAL A 8 2.34 -12.07 8.00
N LEU A 9 3.22 -12.66 7.18
CA LEU A 9 3.21 -12.49 5.73
C LEU A 9 1.92 -13.05 5.12
N GLU A 10 1.49 -14.24 5.55
CA GLU A 10 0.26 -14.86 5.06
C GLU A 10 -0.97 -13.99 5.36
N LYS A 11 -1.12 -13.52 6.60
CA LYS A 11 -2.21 -12.62 6.98
C LYS A 11 -2.16 -11.29 6.21
N ALA A 12 -0.96 -10.72 6.04
CA ALA A 12 -0.80 -9.50 5.25
C ALA A 12 -1.20 -9.71 3.78
N GLN A 13 -0.83 -10.83 3.17
CA GLN A 13 -1.20 -11.13 1.78
C GLN A 13 -2.70 -11.40 1.60
N GLN A 14 -3.35 -12.04 2.58
CA GLN A 14 -4.78 -12.34 2.53
C GLN A 14 -5.65 -11.10 2.71
N ASN A 15 -5.31 -10.25 3.67
CA ASN A 15 -6.19 -9.17 4.13
C ASN A 15 -5.86 -7.82 3.49
N ASN A 16 -4.58 -7.56 3.16
CA ASN A 16 -4.16 -6.28 2.61
C ASN A 16 -4.59 -6.13 1.15
N SER A 17 -4.94 -4.92 0.77
CA SER A 17 -5.31 -4.57 -0.62
C SER A 17 -4.15 -4.73 -1.62
N PHE A 18 -2.93 -4.94 -1.15
CA PHE A 18 -1.73 -5.08 -1.97
C PHE A 18 -1.87 -6.18 -3.04
N ALA A 19 -2.27 -7.40 -2.65
CA ALA A 19 -2.42 -8.51 -3.58
C ALA A 19 -3.50 -8.22 -4.66
N LYS A 20 -4.62 -7.61 -4.25
CA LYS A 20 -5.69 -7.20 -5.18
C LYS A 20 -5.21 -6.11 -6.15
N ARG A 21 -4.37 -5.16 -5.68
CA ARG A 21 -3.77 -4.12 -6.51
C ARG A 21 -2.85 -4.72 -7.58
N ILE A 22 -1.95 -5.62 -7.20
CA ILE A 22 -1.04 -6.32 -8.13
C ILE A 22 -1.83 -7.07 -9.22
N LEU A 23 -2.87 -7.80 -8.83
CA LEU A 23 -3.72 -8.53 -9.78
C LEU A 23 -4.43 -7.55 -10.74
N ARG A 24 -4.98 -6.45 -10.23
CA ARG A 24 -5.64 -5.43 -11.06
C ARG A 24 -4.68 -4.82 -12.08
N GLU A 25 -3.49 -4.41 -11.66
CA GLU A 25 -2.49 -3.83 -12.56
C GLU A 25 -2.08 -4.80 -13.67
N GLN A 26 -1.97 -6.10 -13.35
CA GLN A 26 -1.70 -7.13 -14.35
C GLN A 26 -2.86 -7.27 -15.34
N LEU A 27 -4.10 -7.35 -14.87
CA LEU A 27 -5.29 -7.46 -15.73
C LEU A 27 -5.48 -6.23 -16.61
N GLU A 28 -5.21 -5.03 -16.11
CA GLU A 28 -5.24 -3.79 -16.89
C GLU A 28 -4.18 -3.79 -18.01
N ALA A 29 -2.99 -4.28 -17.72
CA ALA A 29 -1.93 -4.42 -18.74
C ALA A 29 -2.27 -5.49 -19.79
N ASP A 30 -2.82 -6.62 -19.39
CA ASP A 30 -3.32 -7.67 -20.29
C ASP A 30 -4.46 -7.17 -21.17
N TYR A 31 -5.40 -6.41 -20.61
CA TYR A 31 -6.49 -5.77 -21.34
C TYR A 31 -5.98 -4.74 -22.37
N ALA A 32 -4.95 -3.95 -22.03
CA ALA A 32 -4.35 -3.01 -22.95
C ALA A 32 -3.74 -3.72 -24.17
N VAL A 33 -3.07 -4.86 -23.97
CA VAL A 33 -2.54 -5.69 -25.06
C VAL A 33 -3.68 -6.27 -25.90
N ALA A 34 -4.72 -6.83 -25.29
CA ALA A 34 -5.88 -7.38 -25.99
C ALA A 34 -6.59 -6.30 -26.83
N THR A 35 -6.77 -5.11 -26.27
CA THR A 35 -7.34 -3.95 -26.96
C THR A 35 -6.50 -3.52 -28.16
N ALA A 36 -5.18 -3.44 -27.99
CA ALA A 36 -4.25 -3.09 -29.10
C ALA A 36 -4.28 -4.15 -30.22
N LYS A 37 -4.41 -5.44 -29.86
CA LYS A 37 -4.57 -6.54 -30.83
C LYS A 37 -5.93 -6.49 -31.53
N GLY A 38 -7.01 -6.21 -30.81
CA GLY A 38 -8.36 -6.02 -31.36
C GLY A 38 -8.40 -4.91 -32.42
N LYS A 39 -7.84 -3.76 -32.08
CA LYS A 39 -7.78 -2.58 -32.97
C LYS A 39 -6.93 -2.79 -34.25
N ARG A 40 -6.24 -3.91 -34.42
CA ARG A 40 -5.61 -4.25 -35.69
C ARG A 40 -6.62 -4.56 -36.81
N ARG A 41 -7.84 -4.96 -36.45
CA ARG A 41 -8.90 -5.36 -37.38
C ARG A 41 -10.15 -4.48 -37.27
N ASP A 42 -10.00 -3.24 -36.78
CA ASP A 42 -11.13 -2.33 -36.62
C ASP A 42 -11.76 -1.96 -37.97
N ILE A 43 -13.04 -2.17 -38.08
CA ILE A 43 -13.91 -1.67 -39.12
C ILE A 43 -14.74 -0.57 -38.50
N ASN A 44 -14.61 0.67 -38.97
CA ASN A 44 -15.42 1.77 -38.48
C ASN A 44 -16.68 1.86 -39.33
N LEU A 45 -17.85 1.69 -38.70
CA LEU A 45 -19.14 1.97 -39.28
C LEU A 45 -19.56 3.37 -38.85
N PHE A 46 -19.98 4.21 -39.78
CA PHE A 46 -20.54 5.51 -39.50
C PHE A 46 -21.91 5.67 -40.23
N ALA A 47 -22.80 6.37 -39.55
CA ALA A 47 -24.04 6.80 -40.11
C ALA A 47 -24.26 8.28 -39.83
N SER A 48 -24.59 9.07 -40.81
CA SER A 48 -24.93 10.47 -40.66
C SER A 48 -26.29 10.77 -41.31
N VAL A 49 -27.06 11.62 -40.66
CA VAL A 49 -28.32 12.13 -41.16
C VAL A 49 -28.22 13.65 -41.16
N GLY A 50 -28.41 14.26 -42.30
CA GLY A 50 -28.35 15.68 -42.45
C GLY A 50 -29.41 16.24 -43.38
N TYR A 51 -29.70 17.52 -43.22
CA TYR A 51 -30.55 18.29 -44.14
C TYR A 51 -29.65 19.30 -44.88
N THR A 52 -29.74 19.35 -46.20
CA THR A 52 -29.00 20.35 -46.99
C THR A 52 -29.99 21.29 -47.68
N GLY A 53 -29.76 22.60 -47.45
CA GLY A 53 -30.44 23.68 -48.21
C GLY A 53 -29.43 24.37 -49.15
N LYS A 54 -29.86 24.63 -50.39
CA LYS A 54 -29.10 25.49 -51.33
C LYS A 54 -29.94 26.70 -51.63
N ASP A 55 -29.47 27.88 -51.27
CA ASP A 55 -30.00 29.15 -51.76
C ASP A 55 -28.85 30.14 -52.02
N ARG A 56 -29.16 31.20 -52.83
CA ARG A 56 -28.18 32.23 -53.15
C ARG A 56 -27.88 33.19 -52.03
N ASP A 57 -28.83 33.32 -51.06
CA ASP A 57 -28.70 34.15 -49.87
C ASP A 57 -28.71 33.36 -48.57
N PHE A 58 -27.94 33.80 -47.58
CA PHE A 58 -27.83 33.15 -46.26
C PHE A 58 -29.20 33.03 -45.53
N SER A 59 -30.10 34.00 -45.75
CA SER A 59 -31.45 33.95 -45.16
C SER A 59 -32.40 33.02 -45.87
N GLY A 60 -32.22 32.77 -47.16
CA GLY A 60 -33.05 31.83 -47.97
C GLY A 60 -32.64 30.37 -47.79
N ALA A 61 -31.38 30.12 -47.38
CA ALA A 61 -30.88 28.77 -47.13
C ALA A 61 -31.52 28.12 -45.88
N TYR A 62 -32.11 28.93 -45.01
CA TYR A 62 -32.78 28.47 -43.78
C TYR A 62 -34.31 28.44 -43.86
N ASN A 63 -34.91 28.94 -44.95
CA ASN A 63 -36.39 29.02 -45.07
C ASN A 63 -36.88 28.77 -46.48
N PRO A 64 -37.63 27.70 -46.79
CA PRO A 64 -37.90 26.49 -46.03
C PRO A 64 -36.81 25.45 -46.28
N LEU A 65 -36.49 24.64 -45.27
CA LEU A 65 -35.72 23.42 -45.41
C LEU A 65 -36.41 22.55 -46.49
N LYS A 66 -36.04 22.75 -47.74
CA LYS A 66 -36.49 21.86 -48.82
C LYS A 66 -35.91 20.48 -48.56
N ASP A 67 -36.77 19.48 -48.70
CA ASP A 67 -36.63 18.06 -48.39
C ASP A 67 -35.44 17.34 -49.05
N ASN A 68 -34.21 17.85 -48.87
CA ASN A 68 -33.04 17.04 -49.15
C ASN A 68 -32.54 16.43 -47.86
N GLN A 69 -33.17 15.36 -47.46
CA GLN A 69 -32.68 14.47 -46.44
C GLN A 69 -31.49 13.69 -47.00
N VAL A 70 -30.33 13.83 -46.44
CA VAL A 70 -29.16 13.00 -46.79
C VAL A 70 -28.95 12.02 -45.64
N VAL A 71 -29.12 10.74 -45.97
CA VAL A 71 -28.75 9.63 -45.10
C VAL A 71 -27.50 9.00 -45.69
N GLU A 72 -26.41 9.07 -44.95
CA GLU A 72 -25.15 8.49 -45.35
C GLU A 72 -24.78 7.38 -44.36
N VAL A 73 -24.54 6.17 -44.89
CA VAL A 73 -24.03 5.02 -44.14
C VAL A 73 -22.79 4.55 -44.86
N GLY A 74 -21.69 4.49 -44.13
CA GLY A 74 -20.44 4.04 -44.70
C GLY A 74 -19.63 3.21 -43.73
N PHE A 75 -18.64 2.48 -44.26
CA PHE A 75 -17.66 1.77 -43.50
C PHE A 75 -16.25 2.16 -43.97
N SER A 76 -15.32 2.23 -43.01
CA SER A 76 -13.92 2.52 -43.29
C SER A 76 -13.03 1.38 -42.81
N ILE A 77 -12.34 0.75 -43.76
CA ILE A 77 -11.34 -0.29 -43.48
C ILE A 77 -9.97 0.25 -43.88
N PRO A 78 -9.07 0.48 -42.91
CA PRO A 78 -7.72 0.89 -43.23
C PRO A 78 -6.90 -0.29 -43.74
N LEU A 79 -6.63 -0.30 -45.04
CA LEU A 79 -5.88 -1.37 -45.73
C LEU A 79 -4.37 -1.26 -45.54
N LEU A 80 -3.82 -0.05 -45.44
CA LEU A 80 -2.39 0.24 -45.29
C LEU A 80 -2.17 1.24 -44.16
N ASP A 81 -1.42 0.84 -43.14
CA ASP A 81 -1.12 1.67 -41.97
C ASP A 81 0.40 1.82 -41.67
N TRP A 82 1.22 1.41 -42.64
CA TRP A 82 2.68 1.49 -42.56
C TRP A 82 3.25 0.92 -41.25
N GLY A 83 2.64 -0.12 -40.71
CA GLY A 83 3.06 -0.80 -39.50
C GLY A 83 2.67 -0.10 -38.18
N LYS A 84 1.91 1.01 -38.22
CA LYS A 84 1.48 1.78 -37.03
C LYS A 84 0.73 0.92 -36.02
N ARG A 85 -0.19 0.06 -36.46
CA ARG A 85 -0.95 -0.85 -35.61
C ARG A 85 -0.08 -1.94 -34.98
N LYS A 86 0.85 -2.52 -35.76
CA LYS A 86 1.85 -3.48 -35.26
C LYS A 86 2.74 -2.82 -34.19
N GLY A 87 3.13 -1.56 -34.42
CA GLY A 87 3.89 -0.76 -33.45
C GLY A 87 3.12 -0.56 -32.15
N LYS A 88 1.82 -0.21 -32.22
CA LYS A 88 0.96 -0.06 -31.03
C LYS A 88 0.86 -1.35 -30.21
N VAL A 89 0.75 -2.50 -30.86
CA VAL A 89 0.74 -3.79 -30.16
C VAL A 89 2.07 -4.04 -29.45
N LYS A 90 3.21 -3.80 -30.12
CA LYS A 90 4.53 -3.95 -29.50
C LYS A 90 4.71 -3.03 -28.29
N VAL A 91 4.24 -1.78 -28.38
CA VAL A 91 4.28 -0.84 -27.25
C VAL A 91 3.42 -1.35 -26.09
N ALA A 92 2.21 -1.86 -26.36
CA ALA A 92 1.35 -2.43 -25.31
C ALA A 92 1.99 -3.68 -24.67
N GLU A 93 2.60 -4.55 -25.46
CA GLU A 93 3.33 -5.74 -24.97
C GLU A 93 4.53 -5.34 -24.10
N SER A 94 5.33 -4.36 -24.55
CA SER A 94 6.46 -3.83 -23.76
C SER A 94 6.01 -3.18 -22.45
N ASN A 95 4.92 -2.38 -22.49
CA ASN A 95 4.35 -1.79 -21.27
C ASN A 95 3.85 -2.87 -20.28
N ARG A 96 3.26 -3.95 -20.80
CA ARG A 96 2.86 -5.10 -19.97
C ARG A 96 4.09 -5.73 -19.27
N GLU A 97 5.20 -5.91 -19.96
CA GLU A 97 6.43 -6.43 -19.36
C GLU A 97 6.98 -5.52 -18.27
N VAL A 98 6.92 -4.19 -18.47
CA VAL A 98 7.28 -3.20 -17.45
C VAL A 98 6.38 -3.34 -16.21
N VAL A 99 5.06 -3.46 -16.38
CA VAL A 99 4.13 -3.65 -15.27
C VAL A 99 4.43 -4.95 -14.53
N LEU A 100 4.65 -6.06 -15.23
CA LEU A 100 4.98 -7.34 -14.60
C LEU A 100 6.31 -7.30 -13.83
N SER A 101 7.30 -6.59 -14.34
CA SER A 101 8.59 -6.42 -13.66
C SER A 101 8.47 -5.55 -12.43
N LYS A 102 7.72 -4.45 -12.52
CA LYS A 102 7.38 -3.59 -11.38
C LYS A 102 6.63 -4.38 -10.30
N ASN A 103 5.61 -5.14 -10.69
CA ASN A 103 4.82 -5.94 -9.75
C ASN A 103 5.68 -6.96 -8.99
N ARG A 104 6.65 -7.59 -9.66
CA ARG A 104 7.62 -8.48 -8.99
C ARG A 104 8.49 -7.72 -7.98
N GLN A 105 8.97 -6.54 -8.36
CA GLN A 105 9.76 -5.69 -7.46
C GLN A 105 8.93 -5.24 -6.25
N ASP A 106 7.70 -4.77 -6.48
CA ASP A 106 6.78 -4.35 -5.42
C ASP A 106 6.50 -5.52 -4.45
N GLN A 107 6.34 -6.75 -4.96
CA GLN A 107 6.14 -7.94 -4.15
C GLN A 107 7.37 -8.28 -3.30
N MET A 108 8.57 -8.18 -3.86
CA MET A 108 9.81 -8.37 -3.09
C MET A 108 9.95 -7.31 -1.99
N THR A 109 9.68 -6.04 -2.31
CA THR A 109 9.72 -4.94 -1.36
C THR A 109 8.67 -5.12 -0.25
N PHE A 110 7.45 -5.54 -0.59
CA PHE A 110 6.41 -5.85 0.38
C PHE A 110 6.85 -6.96 1.35
N ASN A 111 7.37 -8.06 0.84
CA ASN A 111 7.86 -9.17 1.66
C ASN A 111 9.01 -8.75 2.57
N GLN A 112 9.95 -7.93 2.05
CA GLN A 112 11.05 -7.39 2.84
C GLN A 112 10.55 -6.46 3.97
N ASN A 113 9.58 -5.60 3.68
CA ASN A 113 9.00 -4.71 4.68
C ASN A 113 8.30 -5.49 5.80
N ILE A 114 7.56 -6.55 5.46
CA ILE A 114 6.95 -7.45 6.46
C ILE A 114 8.03 -8.14 7.30
N PHE A 115 9.11 -8.62 6.68
CA PHE A 115 10.23 -9.22 7.41
C PHE A 115 10.83 -8.24 8.42
N LEU A 116 11.17 -7.03 7.98
CA LEU A 116 11.72 -6.01 8.86
C LEU A 116 10.75 -5.61 9.98
N LEU A 117 9.46 -5.54 9.67
CA LEU A 117 8.43 -5.21 10.66
C LEU A 117 8.36 -6.27 11.76
N VAL A 118 8.40 -7.56 11.39
CA VAL A 118 8.38 -8.68 12.34
C VAL A 118 9.64 -8.70 13.21
N GLU A 119 10.82 -8.53 12.60
CA GLU A 119 12.08 -8.51 13.33
C GLU A 119 12.15 -7.32 14.29
N ASN A 120 11.72 -6.14 13.86
CA ASN A 120 11.68 -4.96 14.73
C ASN A 120 10.70 -5.15 15.90
N PHE A 121 9.52 -5.73 15.65
CA PHE A 121 8.57 -6.06 16.72
C PHE A 121 9.16 -7.05 17.73
N ASN A 122 9.76 -8.14 17.25
CA ASN A 122 10.35 -9.16 18.12
C ASN A 122 11.53 -8.60 18.95
N ASN A 123 12.36 -7.76 18.34
CA ASN A 123 13.45 -7.08 19.04
C ASN A 123 12.91 -6.10 20.09
N GLN A 124 11.86 -5.35 19.76
CA GLN A 124 11.24 -4.41 20.69
C GLN A 124 10.59 -5.12 21.88
N ALA A 125 9.96 -6.29 21.63
CA ALA A 125 9.40 -7.12 22.71
C ALA A 125 10.48 -7.59 23.69
N ALA A 126 11.64 -8.00 23.18
CA ALA A 126 12.77 -8.40 24.03
C ALA A 126 13.37 -7.20 24.79
N GLN A 127 13.47 -6.02 24.17
CA GLN A 127 13.93 -4.80 24.84
C GLN A 127 12.99 -4.34 25.95
N LEU A 128 11.67 -4.49 25.75
CA LEU A 128 10.68 -4.20 26.78
C LEU A 128 10.86 -5.10 28.00
N GLU A 129 11.05 -6.41 27.80
CA GLU A 129 11.27 -7.38 28.87
C GLU A 129 12.53 -7.02 29.69
N ILE A 130 13.63 -6.68 29.02
CA ILE A 130 14.88 -6.24 29.67
C ILE A 130 14.67 -4.93 30.44
N ALA A 131 13.92 -3.98 29.87
CA ALA A 131 13.69 -2.70 30.52
C ALA A 131 12.75 -2.82 31.74
N GLU A 132 11.79 -3.72 31.71
CA GLU A 132 10.91 -4.07 32.84
C GLU A 132 11.72 -4.67 34.00
N GLU A 133 12.58 -5.64 33.71
CA GLU A 133 13.48 -6.25 34.72
C GLU A 133 14.44 -5.21 35.30
N ALA A 134 15.02 -4.34 34.47
CA ALA A 134 15.91 -3.27 34.90
C ALA A 134 15.20 -2.28 35.83
N ASP A 135 13.95 -1.90 35.54
CA ASP A 135 13.11 -1.04 36.39
C ASP A 135 12.88 -1.69 37.75
N GLU A 136 12.49 -2.99 37.78
CA GLU A 136 12.31 -3.72 39.03
C GLU A 136 13.58 -3.77 39.90
N ILE A 137 14.74 -4.06 39.27
CA ILE A 137 16.02 -4.12 39.97
C ILE A 137 16.39 -2.74 40.54
N ALA A 138 16.21 -1.68 39.74
CA ALA A 138 16.52 -0.31 40.17
C ALA A 138 15.60 0.14 41.32
N GLN A 139 14.34 -0.23 41.32
CA GLN A 139 13.41 0.03 42.44
C GLN A 139 13.86 -0.69 43.72
N LYS A 140 14.23 -1.98 43.63
CA LYS A 140 14.74 -2.74 44.79
C LYS A 140 16.04 -2.14 45.34
N ARG A 141 16.95 -1.76 44.42
CA ARG A 141 18.21 -1.08 44.82
C ARG A 141 17.96 0.23 45.55
N TYR A 142 17.06 1.06 45.04
CA TYR A 142 16.68 2.34 45.68
C TYR A 142 16.07 2.11 47.07
N GLN A 143 15.16 1.15 47.21
CA GLN A 143 14.59 0.81 48.52
C GLN A 143 15.65 0.37 49.53
N THR A 144 16.57 -0.52 49.13
CA THR A 144 17.72 -0.93 49.98
C THR A 144 18.62 0.24 50.32
N SER A 145 18.83 1.19 49.38
CA SER A 145 19.64 2.39 49.64
C SER A 145 18.97 3.30 50.67
N ILE A 146 17.64 3.46 50.66
CA ILE A 146 16.91 4.20 51.74
C ILE A 146 17.16 3.56 53.09
N GLU A 147 16.98 2.24 53.21
CA GLU A 147 17.16 1.52 54.48
C GLU A 147 18.63 1.64 55.01
N THR A 148 19.58 1.54 54.08
CA THR A 148 21.01 1.63 54.38
C THR A 148 21.43 3.06 54.77
N PHE A 149 20.84 4.07 54.17
CA PHE A 149 21.02 5.48 54.55
C PHE A 149 20.46 5.78 55.92
N MET A 150 19.28 5.26 56.27
CA MET A 150 18.63 5.46 57.57
C MET A 150 19.48 4.93 58.75
N ILE A 151 20.25 3.87 58.51
CA ILE A 151 21.20 3.32 59.51
C ILE A 151 22.60 3.91 59.39
N GLY A 152 22.80 4.96 58.59
CA GLY A 152 24.05 5.72 58.48
C GLY A 152 25.20 5.01 57.77
N LYS A 153 24.93 3.97 56.95
CA LYS A 153 25.95 3.19 56.22
C LYS A 153 26.29 3.71 54.85
N ILE A 154 25.48 4.55 54.26
CA ILE A 154 25.75 5.25 52.99
C ILE A 154 25.49 6.74 53.17
N ASN A 155 26.06 7.55 52.28
CA ASN A 155 25.86 9.00 52.28
C ASN A 155 24.71 9.43 51.39
N ILE A 156 24.34 10.72 51.42
CA ILE A 156 23.25 11.29 50.63
C ILE A 156 23.49 11.24 49.11
N LEU A 157 24.78 11.27 48.67
CA LEU A 157 25.12 11.19 47.25
C LEU A 157 24.81 9.79 46.70
N ASP A 158 25.13 8.74 47.48
CA ASP A 158 24.82 7.35 47.10
C ASP A 158 23.29 7.12 47.01
N LEU A 159 22.51 7.73 47.93
CA LEU A 159 21.08 7.66 47.87
C LEU A 159 20.51 8.40 46.66
N ASN A 160 21.03 9.59 46.34
CA ASN A 160 20.61 10.34 45.16
C ASN A 160 20.95 9.60 43.86
N ASP A 161 22.11 8.93 43.78
CA ASP A 161 22.51 8.11 42.64
C ASP A 161 21.55 6.92 42.41
N ALA A 162 21.19 6.26 43.53
CA ALA A 162 20.21 5.19 43.47
C ALA A 162 18.80 5.68 43.01
N GLN A 163 18.40 6.88 43.46
CA GLN A 163 17.16 7.51 43.02
C GLN A 163 17.19 7.83 41.52
N GLN A 164 18.28 8.48 41.07
CA GLN A 164 18.45 8.80 39.64
C GLN A 164 18.39 7.54 38.77
N SER A 165 19.12 6.49 39.19
CA SER A 165 19.12 5.20 38.48
C SER A 165 17.73 4.58 38.37
N LYS A 166 16.90 4.68 39.45
CA LYS A 166 15.51 4.20 39.43
C LYS A 166 14.65 5.03 38.46
N ASP A 167 14.79 6.35 38.45
CA ASP A 167 14.00 7.23 37.61
C ASP A 167 14.40 7.04 36.13
N ASP A 168 15.66 6.86 35.81
CA ASP A 168 16.16 6.56 34.47
C ASP A 168 15.67 5.19 33.96
N ALA A 169 15.70 4.16 34.81
CA ALA A 169 15.20 2.84 34.48
C ALA A 169 13.68 2.86 34.21
N LYS A 170 12.93 3.60 35.03
CA LYS A 170 11.49 3.81 34.84
C LYS A 170 11.18 4.51 33.53
N GLN A 171 11.90 5.57 33.23
CA GLN A 171 11.75 6.30 31.96
C GLN A 171 12.05 5.38 30.76
N LYS A 172 13.10 4.58 30.85
CA LYS A 172 13.46 3.61 29.81
C LYS A 172 12.35 2.58 29.60
N HIS A 173 11.80 2.00 30.69
CA HIS A 173 10.68 1.05 30.59
C HIS A 173 9.48 1.67 29.87
N ILE A 174 9.10 2.92 30.21
CA ILE A 174 7.97 3.61 29.55
C ILE A 174 8.26 3.81 28.06
N GLN A 175 9.48 4.17 27.68
CA GLN A 175 9.85 4.34 26.28
C GLN A 175 9.76 3.02 25.50
N GLU A 176 10.26 1.92 26.06
CA GLU A 176 10.21 0.61 25.42
C GLU A 176 8.75 0.08 25.32
N LEU A 177 7.94 0.34 26.33
CA LEU A 177 6.51 0.03 26.31
C LEU A 177 5.77 0.78 25.19
N TYR A 178 6.07 2.07 25.02
CA TYR A 178 5.53 2.85 23.90
C TYR A 178 5.98 2.29 22.56
N GLY A 179 7.25 1.95 22.41
CA GLY A 179 7.80 1.33 21.22
C GLY A 179 7.11 0.02 20.87
N PHE A 180 6.91 -0.85 21.88
CA PHE A 180 6.19 -2.11 21.72
C PHE A 180 4.78 -1.93 21.17
N TRP A 181 3.99 -1.05 21.75
CA TRP A 181 2.62 -0.77 21.27
C TRP A 181 2.61 -0.14 19.88
N SER A 182 3.59 0.72 19.58
CA SER A 182 3.74 1.32 18.25
C SER A 182 3.97 0.25 17.18
N TYR A 183 4.90 -0.68 17.39
CA TYR A 183 5.12 -1.79 16.47
C TYR A 183 3.94 -2.76 16.42
N PHE A 184 3.28 -3.03 17.55
CA PHE A 184 2.11 -3.89 17.60
C PHE A 184 0.97 -3.35 16.72
N TYR A 185 0.64 -2.07 16.87
CA TYR A 185 -0.40 -1.45 16.04
C TYR A 185 0.00 -1.33 14.57
N ASN A 186 1.29 -1.19 14.28
CA ASN A 186 1.79 -1.20 12.91
C ASN A 186 1.60 -2.59 12.26
N VAL A 187 1.92 -3.67 12.97
CA VAL A 187 1.64 -5.04 12.51
C VAL A 187 0.14 -5.22 12.26
N ARG A 188 -0.73 -4.82 13.18
CA ARG A 188 -2.19 -4.87 12.99
C ARG A 188 -2.66 -4.10 11.76
N SER A 189 -2.14 -2.90 11.55
CA SER A 189 -2.50 -2.04 10.41
C SER A 189 -2.12 -2.67 9.07
N VAL A 190 -0.96 -3.31 9.00
CA VAL A 190 -0.47 -3.91 7.76
C VAL A 190 -1.15 -5.25 7.47
N THR A 191 -1.43 -6.04 8.50
CA THR A 191 -2.02 -7.38 8.35
C THR A 191 -3.54 -7.38 8.39
N LEU A 192 -4.16 -6.31 8.93
CA LEU A 192 -5.58 -6.25 9.29
C LEU A 192 -6.01 -7.46 10.15
N TYR A 193 -5.10 -7.90 11.02
CA TYR A 193 -5.26 -9.06 11.88
C TYR A 193 -4.82 -8.75 13.32
N ASP A 194 -5.56 -9.24 14.28
CA ASP A 194 -5.26 -9.10 15.70
C ASP A 194 -4.64 -10.40 16.23
N PHE A 195 -3.31 -10.42 16.35
CA PHE A 195 -2.54 -11.56 16.83
C PHE A 195 -2.71 -11.85 18.33
N LEU A 196 -3.31 -10.93 19.11
CA LEU A 196 -3.62 -11.18 20.50
C LEU A 196 -4.94 -11.94 20.66
N ASN A 197 -5.94 -11.61 19.83
CA ASN A 197 -7.28 -12.17 19.90
C ASN A 197 -7.57 -13.19 18.79
N ASP A 198 -6.57 -13.50 17.96
CA ASP A 198 -6.63 -14.46 16.85
C ASP A 198 -7.83 -14.23 15.91
N ARG A 199 -8.02 -12.98 15.47
CA ARG A 199 -9.15 -12.59 14.63
C ARG A 199 -8.77 -11.55 13.58
N ASN A 200 -9.48 -11.59 12.43
CA ASN A 200 -9.40 -10.50 11.46
C ASN A 200 -9.98 -9.21 12.04
N LEU A 201 -9.43 -8.09 11.62
CA LEU A 201 -10.01 -6.78 11.87
C LEU A 201 -11.01 -6.52 10.75
N ASP A 202 -12.27 -6.78 11.00
CA ASP A 202 -13.33 -6.42 10.08
C ASP A 202 -13.44 -4.89 10.06
N ALA A 203 -13.50 -4.33 8.86
CA ALA A 203 -13.88 -2.94 8.69
C ALA A 203 -15.41 -2.89 8.85
N ASP A 204 -15.87 -2.45 10.04
CA ASP A 204 -17.25 -2.05 10.27
C ASP A 204 -17.59 -0.78 9.44
#